data_8e2d3359976b856a81e5a1bb690118d7
#
_entry.id   8e2d3359976b856a81e5a1bb690118d7
#
_cell.length_a   1.000
_cell.length_b   1.000
_cell.length_c   1.000
_cell.angle_alpha   90.00
_cell.angle_beta   90.00
_cell.angle_gamma   90.00
#
_symmetry.space_group_name_H-M   'P 1'
#
loop_
_entity.id
_entity.type
_entity.pdbx_description
1 polymer ?
#
loop_
_entity_poly.entity_id
_entity_poly.type
_entity_poly.pdbx_seq_one_letter_code
_entity_poly.pdbx_strand_id
1 'polypeptide(L)'
;DDIDGNGRVLIFFTQAVNQLTPKGANGFVGGFFFSRDLFPVTQCSTSNVGEMFYVPVVDPDSLYNGFFKSKSALQIQLYGTLAHEFQHLINASRRLAVTQSTSFEEVWLNEGMSHIAEELLYFREAGLPPKSDITLASVQSSQAERDAVNNYQIQNLLRLDDYLKAPGVNSPYAPNDSLATRGATYQLLRYALDESPGANSSYLHALINTSNTGVVNFNAVFAGTFPDIFTAVQQQVLANFFDDSGIAVDPKYSFPSWNYRDVIGNGLLKVSANPLLMTTLA
;
A
#
# COMPACT_ATOMS: atom_id res chain seq x y z
N ASP A 1 -15.69 -7.00 11.46
CA ASP A 1 -16.44 -8.09 12.10
C ASP A 1 -15.59 -8.70 13.20
N ASP A 2 -16.12 -8.72 14.40
CA ASP A 2 -15.50 -9.16 15.63
C ASP A 2 -15.80 -10.65 15.79
N ILE A 3 -14.82 -11.52 15.49
CA ILE A 3 -15.00 -12.96 15.41
C ILE A 3 -15.06 -13.61 16.80
N ASP A 4 -14.29 -13.08 17.75
CA ASP A 4 -14.26 -13.59 19.12
C ASP A 4 -15.21 -12.83 20.08
N GLY A 5 -15.90 -11.80 19.60
CA GLY A 5 -16.93 -11.05 20.33
C GLY A 5 -16.38 -10.14 21.43
N ASN A 6 -15.07 -9.82 21.41
CA ASN A 6 -14.43 -9.02 22.47
C ASN A 6 -14.30 -7.52 22.16
N GLY A 7 -14.64 -7.09 20.94
CA GLY A 7 -14.57 -5.70 20.47
C GLY A 7 -13.15 -5.13 20.36
N ARG A 8 -12.13 -5.99 20.19
CA ARG A 8 -10.73 -5.60 20.23
C ARG A 8 -9.93 -6.28 19.14
N VAL A 9 -8.86 -5.63 18.71
CA VAL A 9 -7.79 -6.25 17.90
C VAL A 9 -6.57 -6.42 18.80
N LEU A 10 -5.96 -7.58 18.79
CA LEU A 10 -4.77 -7.90 19.56
C LEU A 10 -3.50 -7.54 18.77
N ILE A 11 -2.59 -6.79 19.35
CA ILE A 11 -1.25 -6.56 18.81
C ILE A 11 -0.25 -7.39 19.63
N PHE A 12 0.27 -8.45 19.03
CA PHE A 12 1.16 -9.40 19.69
C PHE A 12 2.63 -9.12 19.36
N PHE A 13 3.34 -8.54 20.31
CA PHE A 13 4.78 -8.29 20.19
C PHE A 13 5.59 -9.54 20.48
N THR A 14 6.41 -9.98 19.52
CA THR A 14 7.20 -11.21 19.67
C THR A 14 8.53 -11.16 18.92
N GLN A 15 9.58 -11.71 19.56
CA GLN A 15 10.90 -11.93 18.95
C GLN A 15 10.85 -12.83 17.71
N ALA A 16 9.84 -13.71 17.62
CA ALA A 16 9.67 -14.59 16.47
C ALA A 16 9.53 -13.80 15.16
N VAL A 17 8.91 -12.62 15.20
CA VAL A 17 8.84 -11.74 14.03
C VAL A 17 10.22 -11.18 13.67
N ASN A 18 11.03 -10.77 14.66
CA ASN A 18 12.41 -10.34 14.39
C ASN A 18 13.24 -11.44 13.69
N GLN A 19 13.00 -12.70 14.06
CA GLN A 19 13.74 -13.86 13.51
C GLN A 19 13.37 -14.16 12.05
N LEU A 20 12.23 -13.69 11.55
CA LEU A 20 11.84 -13.83 10.14
C LEU A 20 12.76 -13.06 9.18
N THR A 21 13.46 -12.07 9.70
CA THR A 21 14.43 -11.28 8.93
C THR A 21 15.86 -11.71 9.24
N PRO A 22 16.59 -12.33 8.28
CA PRO A 22 17.97 -12.72 8.51
C PRO A 22 18.89 -11.52 8.77
N LYS A 23 19.97 -11.73 9.51
CA LYS A 23 21.03 -10.72 9.66
C LYS A 23 21.63 -10.37 8.30
N GLY A 24 21.80 -9.07 8.03
CA GLY A 24 22.34 -8.57 6.78
C GLY A 24 21.33 -8.49 5.63
N ALA A 25 20.05 -8.77 5.86
CA ALA A 25 19.01 -8.53 4.88
C ALA A 25 18.87 -7.03 4.57
N ASN A 26 18.57 -6.69 3.32
CA ASN A 26 18.35 -5.30 2.89
C ASN A 26 16.97 -4.74 3.28
N GLY A 27 16.05 -5.60 3.73
CA GLY A 27 14.71 -5.25 4.19
C GLY A 27 14.35 -6.06 5.43
N PHE A 28 13.18 -5.81 5.98
CA PHE A 28 12.71 -6.47 7.18
C PHE A 28 11.22 -6.80 7.10
N VAL A 29 10.79 -7.78 7.89
CA VAL A 29 9.38 -8.05 8.18
C VAL A 29 8.95 -7.12 9.32
N GLY A 30 8.12 -6.13 9.03
CA GLY A 30 7.63 -5.13 9.99
C GLY A 30 6.50 -5.65 10.88
N GLY A 31 5.82 -6.70 10.44
CA GLY A 31 4.68 -7.34 11.07
C GLY A 31 3.87 -8.11 10.04
N PHE A 32 2.83 -8.78 10.48
CA PHE A 32 1.87 -9.41 9.60
C PHE A 32 0.55 -9.70 10.32
N PHE A 33 -0.52 -9.74 9.52
CA PHE A 33 -1.79 -10.37 9.84
C PHE A 33 -1.81 -11.80 9.28
N PHE A 34 -2.45 -12.73 9.97
CA PHE A 34 -2.58 -14.09 9.48
C PHE A 34 -4.04 -14.52 9.44
N SER A 35 -4.63 -14.57 8.26
CA SER A 35 -6.06 -14.83 8.06
C SER A 35 -6.55 -16.16 8.65
N ARG A 36 -5.64 -17.15 8.86
CA ARG A 36 -6.00 -18.40 9.53
C ARG A 36 -6.53 -18.20 10.96
N ASP A 37 -6.11 -17.12 11.64
CA ASP A 37 -6.53 -16.83 13.01
C ASP A 37 -7.99 -16.38 13.10
N LEU A 38 -8.63 -16.10 11.95
CA LEU A 38 -10.06 -15.84 11.85
C LEU A 38 -10.92 -17.12 11.85
N PHE A 39 -10.32 -18.29 11.76
CA PHE A 39 -11.06 -19.55 11.71
C PHE A 39 -11.13 -20.21 13.10
N PRO A 40 -12.23 -20.93 13.41
CA PRO A 40 -12.29 -21.73 14.64
C PRO A 40 -11.27 -22.89 14.60
N VAL A 41 -10.79 -23.34 15.74
CA VAL A 41 -9.82 -24.45 15.84
C VAL A 41 -10.29 -25.74 15.19
N THR A 42 -11.60 -25.92 15.02
CA THR A 42 -12.19 -27.06 14.31
C THR A 42 -11.93 -27.05 12.80
N GLN A 43 -11.69 -25.87 12.23
CA GLN A 43 -11.35 -25.69 10.82
C GLN A 43 -9.85 -25.50 10.62
N CYS A 44 -9.19 -24.83 11.56
CA CYS A 44 -7.75 -24.61 11.56
C CYS A 44 -7.19 -24.85 12.97
N SER A 45 -6.59 -26.00 13.18
CA SER A 45 -6.09 -26.42 14.51
C SER A 45 -4.95 -25.52 15.06
N THR A 46 -4.33 -24.72 14.22
CA THR A 46 -3.25 -23.78 14.58
C THR A 46 -3.73 -22.33 14.63
N SER A 47 -5.03 -22.08 14.54
CA SER A 47 -5.64 -20.77 14.70
C SER A 47 -5.56 -20.31 16.16
N ASN A 48 -5.31 -18.99 16.33
CA ASN A 48 -5.41 -18.34 17.64
C ASN A 48 -6.83 -17.81 17.94
N VAL A 49 -7.75 -17.95 16.99
CA VAL A 49 -9.16 -17.54 17.07
C VAL A 49 -9.31 -16.09 17.56
N GLY A 50 -9.07 -15.16 16.68
CA GLY A 50 -9.21 -13.72 16.98
C GLY A 50 -8.53 -12.82 15.94
N GLU A 51 -8.84 -11.54 16.06
CA GLU A 51 -8.29 -10.48 15.24
C GLU A 51 -6.94 -10.04 15.82
N MET A 52 -5.84 -10.49 15.20
CA MET A 52 -4.53 -10.20 15.76
C MET A 52 -3.46 -9.89 14.71
N PHE A 53 -2.52 -9.02 15.13
CA PHE A 53 -1.32 -8.68 14.39
C PHE A 53 -0.09 -9.16 15.14
N TYR A 54 0.87 -9.69 14.40
CA TYR A 54 2.17 -10.11 14.91
C TYR A 54 3.19 -9.05 14.54
N VAL A 55 3.87 -8.49 15.54
CA VAL A 55 4.83 -7.41 15.35
C VAL A 55 6.16 -7.70 16.06
N PRO A 56 7.28 -7.13 15.56
CA PRO A 56 8.58 -7.34 16.20
C PRO A 56 8.67 -6.63 17.54
N VAL A 57 9.66 -7.05 18.34
CA VAL A 57 10.08 -6.34 19.55
C VAL A 57 11.31 -5.48 19.28
N VAL A 58 11.61 -4.58 20.21
CA VAL A 58 12.87 -3.82 20.22
C VAL A 58 14.06 -4.79 20.40
N ASP A 59 15.11 -4.62 19.58
CA ASP A 59 16.32 -5.44 19.53
C ASP A 59 17.56 -4.53 19.70
N PRO A 60 17.79 -3.95 20.90
CA PRO A 60 18.85 -2.96 21.14
C PRO A 60 20.26 -3.53 20.92
N ASP A 61 20.44 -4.80 21.22
CA ASP A 61 21.74 -5.49 21.09
C ASP A 61 21.95 -6.10 19.70
N SER A 62 21.00 -5.89 18.77
CA SER A 62 21.05 -6.48 17.41
C SER A 62 21.22 -8.00 17.41
N LEU A 63 20.55 -8.68 18.34
CA LEU A 63 20.62 -10.14 18.49
C LEU A 63 20.00 -10.85 17.28
N TYR A 64 18.95 -10.24 16.68
CA TYR A 64 18.23 -10.79 15.54
C TYR A 64 18.70 -10.17 14.22
N ASN A 65 18.20 -9.00 13.86
CA ASN A 65 18.49 -8.36 12.58
C ASN A 65 19.01 -6.92 12.71
N GLY A 66 18.78 -6.26 13.85
CA GLY A 66 19.27 -4.91 14.15
C GLY A 66 18.46 -3.76 13.53
N PHE A 67 17.30 -4.02 12.93
CA PHE A 67 16.45 -2.95 12.37
C PHE A 67 15.74 -2.15 13.47
N PHE A 68 15.33 -2.78 14.56
CA PHE A 68 14.52 -2.16 15.63
C PHE A 68 15.34 -1.92 16.91
N LYS A 69 16.46 -1.19 16.80
CA LYS A 69 17.39 -0.96 17.93
C LYS A 69 16.82 -0.12 19.07
N SER A 70 15.79 0.66 18.82
CA SER A 70 15.17 1.51 19.82
C SER A 70 13.65 1.49 19.71
N LYS A 71 12.98 1.92 20.79
CA LYS A 71 11.53 2.10 20.80
C LYS A 71 11.08 3.07 19.69
N SER A 72 11.80 4.18 19.49
CA SER A 72 11.50 5.15 18.45
C SER A 72 11.65 4.54 17.03
N ALA A 73 12.71 3.78 16.78
CA ALA A 73 12.88 3.08 15.48
C ALA A 73 11.73 2.10 15.20
N LEU A 74 11.28 1.37 16.22
CA LEU A 74 10.13 0.48 16.09
C LEU A 74 8.83 1.28 15.83
N GLN A 75 8.60 2.34 16.58
CA GLN A 75 7.38 3.15 16.46
C GLN A 75 7.22 3.79 15.07
N ILE A 76 8.30 4.29 14.48
CA ILE A 76 8.30 4.87 13.13
C ILE A 76 7.73 3.88 12.09
N GLN A 77 8.11 2.61 12.20
CA GLN A 77 7.65 1.57 11.26
C GLN A 77 6.27 1.01 11.64
N LEU A 78 5.96 0.97 12.92
CA LEU A 78 4.81 0.24 13.44
C LEU A 78 3.47 0.83 12.96
N TYR A 79 3.32 2.14 12.93
CA TYR A 79 2.02 2.75 12.59
C TYR A 79 1.61 2.49 11.14
N GLY A 80 2.55 2.62 10.19
CA GLY A 80 2.30 2.26 8.80
C GLY A 80 1.99 0.76 8.66
N THR A 81 2.80 -0.09 9.29
CA THR A 81 2.57 -1.54 9.32
C THR A 81 1.19 -1.88 9.90
N LEU A 82 0.78 -1.29 11.02
CA LEU A 82 -0.54 -1.56 11.60
C LEU A 82 -1.69 -1.12 10.69
N ALA A 83 -1.57 -0.01 9.97
CA ALA A 83 -2.57 0.41 8.98
C ALA A 83 -2.66 -0.59 7.82
N HIS A 84 -1.52 -1.09 7.35
CA HIS A 84 -1.39 -2.12 6.33
C HIS A 84 -2.07 -3.43 6.76
N GLU A 85 -1.68 -3.97 7.92
CA GLU A 85 -2.22 -5.24 8.44
C GLU A 85 -3.70 -5.13 8.80
N PHE A 86 -4.14 -3.95 9.26
CA PHE A 86 -5.55 -3.72 9.55
C PHE A 86 -6.41 -3.75 8.29
N GLN A 87 -5.90 -3.29 7.15
CA GLN A 87 -6.58 -3.43 5.88
C GLN A 87 -6.73 -4.91 5.47
N HIS A 88 -5.69 -5.72 5.65
CA HIS A 88 -5.78 -7.17 5.42
C HIS A 88 -6.84 -7.82 6.31
N LEU A 89 -6.87 -7.47 7.59
CA LEU A 89 -7.88 -7.94 8.54
C LEU A 89 -9.30 -7.55 8.10
N ILE A 90 -9.52 -6.27 7.76
CA ILE A 90 -10.83 -5.80 7.28
C ILE A 90 -11.26 -6.57 6.03
N ASN A 91 -10.38 -6.72 5.05
CA ASN A 91 -10.69 -7.43 3.81
C ASN A 91 -11.04 -8.90 4.09
N ALA A 92 -10.22 -9.60 4.87
CA ALA A 92 -10.45 -11.00 5.19
C ALA A 92 -11.72 -11.22 6.00
N SER A 93 -11.94 -10.46 7.08
CA SER A 93 -13.11 -10.61 7.95
C SER A 93 -14.42 -10.29 7.22
N ARG A 94 -14.45 -9.26 6.37
CA ARG A 94 -15.63 -8.92 5.57
C ARG A 94 -15.95 -10.02 4.56
N ARG A 95 -14.94 -10.58 3.90
CA ARG A 95 -15.13 -11.70 2.97
C ARG A 95 -15.70 -12.93 3.67
N LEU A 96 -15.21 -13.26 4.85
CA LEU A 96 -15.69 -14.39 5.63
C LEU A 96 -17.08 -14.15 6.22
N ALA A 97 -17.27 -13.06 6.95
CA ALA A 97 -18.45 -12.87 7.78
C ALA A 97 -19.59 -12.12 7.07
N VAL A 98 -19.29 -11.17 6.18
CA VAL A 98 -20.30 -10.32 5.54
C VAL A 98 -20.69 -10.84 4.15
N THR A 99 -19.72 -11.00 3.26
CA THR A 99 -20.01 -11.45 1.89
C THR A 99 -20.05 -12.97 1.74
N GLN A 100 -19.64 -13.70 2.79
CA GLN A 100 -19.58 -15.17 2.82
C GLN A 100 -18.86 -15.75 1.60
N SER A 101 -17.78 -15.08 1.19
CA SER A 101 -16.96 -15.49 0.06
C SER A 101 -16.23 -16.79 0.38
N THR A 102 -16.10 -17.66 -0.61
CA THR A 102 -15.33 -18.91 -0.50
C THR A 102 -13.83 -18.71 -0.75
N SER A 103 -13.41 -17.50 -1.10
CA SER A 103 -12.01 -17.16 -1.40
C SER A 103 -11.64 -15.81 -0.81
N PHE A 104 -10.38 -15.69 -0.40
CA PHE A 104 -9.76 -14.39 -0.11
C PHE A 104 -9.46 -13.62 -1.40
N GLU A 105 -9.16 -12.34 -1.24
CA GLU A 105 -8.73 -11.48 -2.35
C GLU A 105 -7.40 -11.96 -2.95
N GLU A 106 -7.21 -11.71 -4.24
CA GLU A 106 -5.92 -11.93 -4.89
C GLU A 106 -4.83 -11.08 -4.25
N VAL A 107 -3.62 -11.64 -4.13
CA VAL A 107 -2.50 -11.04 -3.41
C VAL A 107 -2.22 -9.61 -3.87
N TRP A 108 -2.12 -9.38 -5.18
CA TRP A 108 -1.81 -8.05 -5.73
C TRP A 108 -2.82 -6.99 -5.30
N LEU A 109 -4.14 -7.28 -5.37
CA LEU A 109 -5.18 -6.31 -5.01
C LEU A 109 -5.27 -6.14 -3.49
N ASN A 110 -5.10 -7.20 -2.72
CA ASN A 110 -5.06 -7.18 -1.27
C ASN A 110 -3.90 -6.31 -0.76
N GLU A 111 -2.68 -6.51 -1.30
CA GLU A 111 -1.51 -5.70 -0.99
C GLU A 111 -1.68 -4.23 -1.43
N GLY A 112 -2.20 -4.01 -2.63
CA GLY A 112 -2.45 -2.67 -3.13
C GLY A 112 -3.40 -1.87 -2.23
N MET A 113 -4.48 -2.47 -1.75
CA MET A 113 -5.40 -1.83 -0.79
C MET A 113 -4.71 -1.52 0.54
N SER A 114 -3.81 -2.39 1.00
CA SER A 114 -3.05 -2.16 2.22
C SER A 114 -2.07 -0.99 2.09
N HIS A 115 -1.43 -0.83 0.93
CA HIS A 115 -0.60 0.34 0.64
C HIS A 115 -1.42 1.63 0.51
N ILE A 116 -2.65 1.56 0.00
CA ILE A 116 -3.58 2.70 0.06
C ILE A 116 -3.97 3.04 1.50
N ALA A 117 -4.10 2.06 2.40
CA ALA A 117 -4.37 2.35 3.81
C ALA A 117 -3.21 3.09 4.50
N GLU A 118 -1.95 2.73 4.19
CA GLU A 118 -0.76 3.49 4.61
C GLU A 118 -0.83 4.95 4.10
N GLU A 119 -1.17 5.15 2.82
CA GLU A 119 -1.32 6.47 2.21
C GLU A 119 -2.46 7.29 2.83
N LEU A 120 -3.60 6.66 3.14
CA LEU A 120 -4.70 7.36 3.84
C LEU A 120 -4.28 7.85 5.22
N LEU A 121 -3.46 7.06 5.92
CA LEU A 121 -2.87 7.49 7.18
C LEU A 121 -1.91 8.67 6.98
N TYR A 122 -1.08 8.63 5.92
CA TYR A 122 -0.23 9.75 5.54
C TYR A 122 -1.06 11.03 5.30
N PHE A 123 -2.08 10.98 4.45
CA PHE A 123 -2.93 12.14 4.16
C PHE A 123 -3.55 12.73 5.43
N ARG A 124 -3.98 11.87 6.34
CA ARG A 124 -4.55 12.30 7.62
C ARG A 124 -3.53 13.01 8.51
N GLU A 125 -2.35 12.42 8.69
CA GLU A 125 -1.32 12.93 9.61
C GLU A 125 -0.60 14.17 9.04
N ALA A 126 -0.41 14.21 7.72
CA ALA A 126 0.16 15.36 7.02
C ALA A 126 -0.84 16.53 6.85
N GLY A 127 -2.14 16.27 6.93
CA GLY A 127 -3.15 17.28 6.60
C GLY A 127 -3.18 17.69 5.12
N LEU A 128 -2.60 16.85 4.25
CA LEU A 128 -2.56 17.02 2.79
C LEU A 128 -3.57 16.05 2.16
N PRO A 129 -4.77 16.51 1.78
CA PRO A 129 -5.79 15.61 1.26
C PRO A 129 -5.43 15.06 -0.13
N PRO A 130 -6.05 13.94 -0.55
CA PRO A 130 -5.97 13.48 -1.93
C PRO A 130 -6.36 14.58 -2.94
N LYS A 131 -5.88 14.48 -4.17
CA LYS A 131 -6.14 15.43 -5.26
C LYS A 131 -5.64 16.86 -4.97
N SER A 132 -4.56 16.99 -4.20
CA SER A 132 -3.90 18.26 -3.87
C SER A 132 -2.53 18.44 -4.52
N ASP A 133 -2.19 17.59 -5.48
CA ASP A 133 -0.92 17.63 -6.23
C ASP A 133 0.29 17.79 -5.29
N ILE A 134 0.51 16.76 -4.47
CA ILE A 134 1.55 16.78 -3.42
C ILE A 134 2.93 16.80 -4.05
N THR A 135 3.64 17.90 -3.86
CA THR A 135 4.98 18.17 -4.38
C THR A 135 6.08 17.88 -3.35
N LEU A 136 7.33 17.87 -3.77
CA LEU A 136 8.49 17.83 -2.87
C LEU A 136 8.48 19.00 -1.86
N ALA A 137 8.08 20.19 -2.32
CA ALA A 137 7.94 21.35 -1.45
C ALA A 137 6.87 21.13 -0.37
N SER A 138 5.74 20.52 -0.72
CA SER A 138 4.69 20.18 0.25
C SER A 138 5.24 19.27 1.36
N VAL A 139 5.85 18.13 0.98
CA VAL A 139 6.36 17.14 1.95
C VAL A 139 7.59 17.61 2.75
N GLN A 140 8.23 18.70 2.33
CA GLN A 140 9.37 19.31 3.04
C GLN A 140 9.02 20.59 3.79
N SER A 141 7.76 21.03 3.74
CA SER A 141 7.32 22.35 4.26
C SER A 141 7.54 22.50 5.77
N SER A 142 7.46 21.42 6.52
CA SER A 142 7.65 21.39 7.97
C SER A 142 8.33 20.10 8.44
N GLN A 143 8.74 20.02 9.70
CA GLN A 143 9.23 18.77 10.29
C GLN A 143 8.11 17.74 10.38
N ALA A 144 6.89 18.16 10.71
CA ALA A 144 5.73 17.26 10.79
C ALA A 144 5.43 16.59 9.45
N GLU A 145 5.50 17.35 8.34
CA GLU A 145 5.31 16.80 6.99
C GLU A 145 6.41 15.76 6.64
N ARG A 146 7.66 16.11 6.92
CA ARG A 146 8.78 15.17 6.73
C ARG A 146 8.61 13.89 7.55
N ASP A 147 8.18 14.02 8.80
CA ASP A 147 7.94 12.86 9.65
C ASP A 147 6.76 12.04 9.14
N ALA A 148 5.68 12.68 8.68
CA ALA A 148 4.53 11.98 8.12
C ALA A 148 4.90 11.17 6.87
N VAL A 149 5.63 11.77 5.92
CA VAL A 149 6.05 11.03 4.72
C VAL A 149 6.99 9.88 5.06
N ASN A 150 7.93 10.09 5.98
CA ASN A 150 8.89 9.06 6.39
C ASN A 150 8.23 7.90 7.17
N ASN A 151 7.20 8.21 7.96
CA ASN A 151 6.54 7.21 8.80
C ASN A 151 5.50 6.38 8.04
N TYR A 152 4.85 6.96 7.02
CA TYR A 152 3.65 6.36 6.44
C TYR A 152 3.72 6.16 4.92
N GLN A 153 4.51 6.94 4.19
CA GLN A 153 4.46 6.95 2.72
C GLN A 153 5.76 6.57 2.03
N ILE A 154 6.91 6.74 2.66
CA ILE A 154 8.21 6.53 2.03
C ILE A 154 8.37 5.12 1.45
N GLN A 155 7.83 4.10 2.12
CA GLN A 155 7.92 2.72 1.64
C GLN A 155 7.13 2.51 0.35
N ASN A 156 5.98 3.16 0.20
CA ASN A 156 5.19 3.11 -1.04
C ASN A 156 5.92 3.79 -2.19
N LEU A 157 6.57 4.93 -1.93
CA LEU A 157 7.38 5.64 -2.92
C LEU A 157 8.62 4.82 -3.34
N LEU A 158 9.28 4.13 -2.41
CA LEU A 158 10.40 3.24 -2.71
C LEU A 158 9.98 2.05 -3.59
N ARG A 159 8.86 1.41 -3.27
CA ARG A 159 8.30 0.31 -4.08
C ARG A 159 7.86 0.79 -5.45
N LEU A 160 7.28 1.99 -5.53
CA LEU A 160 6.94 2.63 -6.80
C LEU A 160 8.18 2.91 -7.64
N ASP A 161 9.25 3.42 -7.04
CA ASP A 161 10.53 3.63 -7.72
C ASP A 161 11.12 2.31 -8.26
N ASP A 162 11.02 1.23 -7.51
CA ASP A 162 11.44 -0.11 -7.98
C ASP A 162 10.60 -0.59 -9.18
N TYR A 163 9.30 -0.33 -9.18
CA TYR A 163 8.45 -0.58 -10.35
C TYR A 163 8.88 0.26 -11.56
N LEU A 164 9.04 1.56 -11.37
CA LEU A 164 9.33 2.52 -12.44
C LEU A 164 10.71 2.31 -13.08
N LYS A 165 11.65 1.65 -12.39
CA LYS A 165 12.93 1.22 -12.98
C LYS A 165 12.80 0.09 -13.99
N ALA A 166 11.78 -0.76 -13.87
CA ALA A 166 11.60 -1.93 -14.72
C ALA A 166 10.11 -2.26 -14.99
N PRO A 167 9.30 -1.31 -15.50
CA PRO A 167 7.85 -1.50 -15.62
C PRO A 167 7.47 -2.58 -16.64
N GLY A 168 8.31 -2.84 -17.63
CA GLY A 168 8.06 -3.84 -18.66
C GLY A 168 8.09 -5.30 -18.17
N VAL A 169 8.63 -5.55 -16.96
CA VAL A 169 8.71 -6.89 -16.35
C VAL A 169 7.91 -6.99 -15.05
N ASN A 170 7.28 -5.91 -14.61
CA ASN A 170 6.46 -5.86 -13.40
C ASN A 170 5.05 -5.39 -13.77
N SER A 171 4.07 -6.26 -13.66
CA SER A 171 2.66 -5.91 -13.89
C SER A 171 1.98 -5.54 -12.58
N PRO A 172 1.12 -4.49 -12.53
CA PRO A 172 0.38 -4.12 -11.33
C PRO A 172 -0.59 -5.19 -10.83
N TYR A 173 -0.94 -6.17 -11.65
CA TYR A 173 -1.80 -7.29 -11.28
C TYR A 173 -1.13 -8.65 -11.54
N ALA A 174 0.20 -8.70 -11.41
CA ALA A 174 0.94 -9.96 -11.47
C ALA A 174 0.63 -10.86 -10.26
N PRO A 175 0.65 -12.19 -10.43
CA PRO A 175 0.37 -13.11 -9.33
C PRO A 175 1.52 -13.25 -8.33
N ASN A 176 2.61 -12.51 -8.51
CA ASN A 176 3.74 -12.50 -7.58
C ASN A 176 3.55 -11.40 -6.52
N ASP A 177 4.34 -11.48 -5.45
CA ASP A 177 4.35 -10.55 -4.31
C ASP A 177 5.67 -9.77 -4.24
N SER A 178 6.24 -9.39 -5.38
CA SER A 178 7.47 -8.59 -5.40
C SER A 178 7.19 -7.15 -4.97
N LEU A 179 8.19 -6.48 -4.40
CA LEU A 179 8.08 -5.08 -3.98
C LEU A 179 7.73 -4.16 -5.17
N ALA A 180 8.25 -4.45 -6.36
CA ALA A 180 7.92 -3.72 -7.57
C ALA A 180 6.44 -3.92 -7.98
N THR A 181 5.91 -5.14 -7.90
CA THR A 181 4.48 -5.39 -8.11
C THR A 181 3.62 -4.63 -7.10
N ARG A 182 3.99 -4.65 -5.83
CA ARG A 182 3.29 -3.88 -4.78
C ARG A 182 3.29 -2.38 -5.10
N GLY A 183 4.42 -1.80 -5.52
CA GLY A 183 4.51 -0.41 -5.95
C GLY A 183 3.68 -0.09 -7.19
N ALA A 184 3.65 -1.00 -8.16
CA ALA A 184 2.81 -0.89 -9.35
C ALA A 184 1.32 -0.88 -9.01
N THR A 185 0.88 -1.82 -8.15
CA THR A 185 -0.52 -1.92 -7.72
C THR A 185 -0.95 -0.73 -6.89
N TYR A 186 -0.09 -0.28 -5.96
CA TYR A 186 -0.33 0.96 -5.21
C TYR A 186 -0.63 2.13 -6.15
N GLN A 187 0.24 2.37 -7.14
CA GLN A 187 0.05 3.47 -8.08
C GLN A 187 -1.19 3.27 -8.95
N LEU A 188 -1.48 2.05 -9.40
CA LEU A 188 -2.70 1.76 -10.17
C LEU A 188 -3.96 2.08 -9.37
N LEU A 189 -4.03 1.67 -8.10
CA LEU A 189 -5.18 1.97 -7.24
C LEU A 189 -5.28 3.47 -6.94
N ARG A 190 -4.14 4.16 -6.68
CA ARG A 190 -4.14 5.60 -6.50
C ARG A 190 -4.66 6.32 -7.75
N TYR A 191 -4.18 5.92 -8.92
CA TYR A 191 -4.64 6.44 -10.20
C TYR A 191 -6.16 6.21 -10.40
N ALA A 192 -6.62 4.98 -10.17
CA ALA A 192 -8.03 4.65 -10.32
C ALA A 192 -8.94 5.45 -9.37
N LEU A 193 -8.50 5.68 -8.13
CA LEU A 193 -9.20 6.51 -7.16
C LEU A 193 -9.18 8.00 -7.54
N ASP A 194 -8.08 8.46 -8.15
CA ASP A 194 -7.94 9.86 -8.58
C ASP A 194 -8.84 10.19 -9.76
N GLU A 195 -8.92 9.30 -10.73
CA GLU A 195 -9.75 9.47 -11.93
C GLU A 195 -11.23 9.23 -11.65
N SER A 196 -11.56 8.53 -10.57
CA SER A 196 -12.95 8.21 -10.25
C SER A 196 -13.69 9.39 -9.60
N PRO A 197 -14.95 9.65 -9.99
CA PRO A 197 -15.74 10.72 -9.42
C PRO A 197 -16.18 10.41 -7.98
N GLY A 198 -16.26 11.43 -7.14
CA GLY A 198 -16.77 11.32 -5.78
C GLY A 198 -15.72 10.90 -4.74
N ALA A 199 -16.17 10.30 -3.64
CA ALA A 199 -15.31 9.99 -2.51
C ALA A 199 -14.56 8.66 -2.71
N ASN A 200 -13.24 8.67 -2.51
CA ASN A 200 -12.39 7.48 -2.57
C ASN A 200 -12.89 6.36 -1.64
N SER A 201 -13.43 6.71 -0.47
CA SER A 201 -13.97 5.74 0.50
C SER A 201 -15.08 4.86 -0.07
N SER A 202 -15.88 5.37 -1.01
CA SER A 202 -16.93 4.57 -1.66
C SER A 202 -16.35 3.43 -2.50
N TYR A 203 -15.29 3.70 -3.25
CA TYR A 203 -14.60 2.69 -4.07
C TYR A 203 -13.86 1.67 -3.20
N LEU A 204 -13.13 2.16 -2.17
CA LEU A 204 -12.43 1.30 -1.22
C LEU A 204 -13.41 0.38 -0.47
N HIS A 205 -14.56 0.91 -0.05
CA HIS A 205 -15.61 0.08 0.56
C HIS A 205 -16.18 -0.95 -0.43
N ALA A 206 -16.39 -0.58 -1.70
CA ALA A 206 -16.89 -1.50 -2.71
C ALA A 206 -15.88 -2.65 -2.99
N LEU A 207 -14.57 -2.37 -3.02
CA LEU A 207 -13.53 -3.37 -3.23
C LEU A 207 -13.52 -4.48 -2.16
N ILE A 208 -13.84 -4.15 -0.90
CA ILE A 208 -13.84 -5.11 0.20
C ILE A 208 -15.23 -5.72 0.48
N ASN A 209 -16.28 -5.19 -0.12
CA ASN A 209 -17.66 -5.59 0.17
C ASN A 209 -18.28 -6.40 -0.98
N THR A 210 -17.52 -7.32 -1.52
CA THR A 210 -17.89 -8.17 -2.65
C THR A 210 -17.27 -9.56 -2.51
N SER A 211 -17.84 -10.54 -3.19
CA SER A 211 -17.25 -11.87 -3.36
C SER A 211 -16.33 -11.96 -4.59
N ASN A 212 -16.33 -10.96 -5.48
CA ASN A 212 -15.40 -10.90 -6.60
C ASN A 212 -13.96 -10.73 -6.10
N THR A 213 -12.99 -11.21 -6.90
CA THR A 213 -11.56 -11.10 -6.59
C THR A 213 -10.78 -10.55 -7.78
N GLY A 214 -9.63 -9.98 -7.53
CA GLY A 214 -8.64 -9.57 -8.51
C GLY A 214 -9.20 -8.68 -9.61
N VAL A 215 -8.90 -9.03 -10.86
CA VAL A 215 -9.33 -8.27 -12.04
C VAL A 215 -10.84 -8.11 -12.12
N VAL A 216 -11.60 -9.14 -11.74
CA VAL A 216 -13.08 -9.09 -11.77
C VAL A 216 -13.60 -8.07 -10.75
N ASN A 217 -13.00 -8.03 -9.56
CA ASN A 217 -13.33 -7.06 -8.53
C ASN A 217 -12.99 -5.63 -8.99
N PHE A 218 -11.77 -5.40 -9.46
CA PHE A 218 -11.33 -4.10 -9.97
C PHE A 218 -12.26 -3.59 -11.07
N ASN A 219 -12.52 -4.42 -12.09
CA ASN A 219 -13.39 -4.02 -13.21
C ASN A 219 -14.82 -3.70 -12.77
N ALA A 220 -15.37 -4.45 -11.82
CA ALA A 220 -16.72 -4.19 -11.32
C ALA A 220 -16.79 -2.86 -10.55
N VAL A 221 -15.81 -2.57 -9.72
CA VAL A 221 -15.79 -1.36 -8.87
C VAL A 221 -15.52 -0.09 -9.70
N PHE A 222 -14.62 -0.16 -10.66
CA PHE A 222 -14.21 0.99 -11.47
C PHE A 222 -14.87 1.05 -12.85
N ALA A 223 -15.95 0.28 -13.09
CA ALA A 223 -16.66 0.23 -14.37
C ALA A 223 -17.19 1.60 -14.85
N GLY A 224 -17.47 2.53 -13.94
CA GLY A 224 -17.88 3.90 -14.27
C GLY A 224 -16.76 4.82 -14.74
N THR A 225 -15.48 4.39 -14.54
CA THR A 225 -14.29 5.19 -14.87
C THR A 225 -13.52 4.55 -16.02
N PHE A 226 -13.33 3.21 -15.98
CA PHE A 226 -12.57 2.47 -16.99
C PHE A 226 -13.40 1.31 -17.57
N PRO A 227 -13.28 1.02 -18.87
CA PRO A 227 -13.87 -0.19 -19.45
C PRO A 227 -13.35 -1.48 -18.81
N ASP A 228 -12.06 -1.50 -18.47
CA ASP A 228 -11.37 -2.62 -17.85
C ASP A 228 -10.02 -2.18 -17.23
N ILE A 229 -9.39 -3.08 -16.48
CA ILE A 229 -8.08 -2.85 -15.83
C ILE A 229 -6.97 -2.60 -16.85
N PHE A 230 -7.04 -3.20 -18.04
CA PHE A 230 -6.03 -3.01 -19.08
C PHE A 230 -6.01 -1.56 -19.55
N THR A 231 -7.20 -0.97 -19.78
CA THR A 231 -7.35 0.45 -20.11
C THR A 231 -6.83 1.34 -18.96
N ALA A 232 -7.15 0.99 -17.71
CA ALA A 232 -6.64 1.74 -16.55
C ALA A 232 -5.11 1.74 -16.49
N VAL A 233 -4.47 0.59 -16.70
CA VAL A 233 -3.00 0.47 -16.73
C VAL A 233 -2.39 1.24 -17.89
N GLN A 234 -2.98 1.17 -19.09
CA GLN A 234 -2.49 1.95 -20.22
C GLN A 234 -2.52 3.47 -19.94
N GLN A 235 -3.61 3.95 -19.36
CA GLN A 235 -3.75 5.37 -19.01
C GLN A 235 -2.79 5.76 -17.88
N GLN A 236 -2.64 4.94 -16.86
CA GLN A 236 -1.66 5.14 -15.78
C GLN A 236 -0.21 5.21 -16.31
N VAL A 237 0.17 4.36 -17.26
CA VAL A 237 1.50 4.41 -17.89
C VAL A 237 1.69 5.70 -18.67
N LEU A 238 0.66 6.16 -19.38
CA LEU A 238 0.71 7.44 -20.07
C LEU A 238 0.76 8.62 -19.08
N ALA A 239 0.04 8.53 -17.96
CA ALA A 239 0.13 9.51 -16.88
C ALA A 239 1.56 9.61 -16.31
N ASN A 240 2.24 8.50 -16.07
CA ASN A 240 3.66 8.51 -15.64
C ASN A 240 4.58 9.26 -16.61
N PHE A 241 4.23 9.27 -17.89
CA PHE A 241 5.03 9.96 -18.91
C PHE A 241 4.65 11.44 -19.05
N PHE A 242 3.36 11.76 -19.06
CA PHE A 242 2.88 13.10 -19.42
C PHE A 242 2.68 14.02 -18.21
N ASP A 243 2.32 13.46 -17.05
CA ASP A 243 2.01 14.26 -15.88
C ASP A 243 3.20 15.14 -15.48
N ASP A 244 2.92 16.41 -15.19
CA ASP A 244 3.91 17.43 -14.83
C ASP A 244 5.10 17.59 -15.82
N SER A 245 4.95 17.11 -17.04
CA SER A 245 5.97 17.26 -18.09
C SER A 245 5.97 18.64 -18.76
N GLY A 246 4.95 19.46 -18.50
CA GLY A 246 4.71 20.72 -19.22
C GLY A 246 4.06 20.55 -20.59
N ILE A 247 3.73 19.33 -21.00
CA ILE A 247 3.02 19.02 -22.24
C ILE A 247 1.52 18.99 -21.93
N ALA A 248 0.74 19.80 -22.65
CA ALA A 248 -0.72 19.80 -22.51
C ALA A 248 -1.29 18.51 -23.09
N VAL A 249 -1.96 17.72 -22.25
CA VAL A 249 -2.62 16.46 -22.61
C VAL A 249 -4.02 16.40 -21.98
N ASP A 250 -4.78 15.36 -22.33
CA ASP A 250 -6.07 15.06 -21.68
C ASP A 250 -5.84 14.85 -20.17
N PRO A 251 -6.64 15.51 -19.29
CA PRO A 251 -6.50 15.41 -17.83
C PRO A 251 -6.44 13.98 -17.27
N LYS A 252 -7.04 13.00 -17.95
CA LYS A 252 -6.95 11.59 -17.56
C LYS A 252 -5.53 11.02 -17.58
N TYR A 253 -4.55 11.72 -18.13
CA TYR A 253 -3.14 11.34 -18.11
C TYR A 253 -2.36 12.13 -17.06
N SER A 254 -2.92 12.24 -15.85
CA SER A 254 -2.32 12.92 -14.71
C SER A 254 -2.52 12.14 -13.40
N PHE A 255 -1.80 12.54 -12.36
CA PHE A 255 -1.96 12.05 -10.99
C PHE A 255 -2.38 13.21 -10.08
N PRO A 256 -3.67 13.52 -9.96
CA PRO A 256 -4.15 14.66 -9.18
C PRO A 256 -3.70 14.68 -7.71
N SER A 257 -3.35 13.53 -7.13
CA SER A 257 -2.90 13.45 -5.74
C SER A 257 -1.41 13.73 -5.55
N TRP A 258 -0.57 13.34 -6.51
CA TRP A 258 0.88 13.34 -6.33
C TRP A 258 1.60 13.85 -7.57
N ASN A 259 2.47 14.81 -7.40
CA ASN A 259 3.50 15.11 -8.39
C ASN A 259 4.66 14.08 -8.25
N TYR A 260 4.47 12.87 -8.79
CA TYR A 260 5.49 11.83 -8.70
C TYR A 260 6.80 12.21 -9.38
N ARG A 261 6.74 13.02 -10.46
CA ARG A 261 7.92 13.52 -11.14
C ARG A 261 8.78 14.39 -10.22
N ASP A 262 8.16 15.26 -9.45
CA ASP A 262 8.87 16.11 -8.49
C ASP A 262 9.32 15.31 -7.25
N VAL A 263 8.43 14.55 -6.64
CA VAL A 263 8.69 13.83 -5.38
C VAL A 263 9.75 12.75 -5.54
N ILE A 264 9.67 11.93 -6.59
CA ILE A 264 10.64 10.86 -6.85
C ILE A 264 11.85 11.39 -7.61
N GLY A 265 11.62 12.12 -8.70
CA GLY A 265 12.70 12.57 -9.61
C GLY A 265 13.61 13.62 -9.03
N ASN A 266 13.06 14.59 -8.27
CA ASN A 266 13.83 15.73 -7.77
C ASN A 266 14.29 15.59 -6.32
N GLY A 267 13.78 14.58 -5.56
CA GLY A 267 14.22 14.75 -4.25
C GLY A 267 14.11 13.74 -3.13
N LEU A 268 13.00 13.13 -2.85
CA LEU A 268 12.88 12.32 -1.63
C LEU A 268 13.79 11.10 -1.65
N LEU A 269 13.93 10.48 -2.80
CA LEU A 269 14.67 9.22 -2.92
C LEU A 269 16.11 9.42 -3.45
N LYS A 270 16.45 10.59 -3.98
CA LYS A 270 17.76 10.88 -4.62
C LYS A 270 18.18 9.78 -5.59
N VAL A 271 17.23 9.17 -6.27
CA VAL A 271 17.49 8.04 -7.15
C VAL A 271 17.87 8.51 -8.53
N SER A 272 18.81 7.81 -9.13
CA SER A 272 19.18 8.00 -10.53
C SER A 272 17.93 7.91 -11.41
N ALA A 273 17.87 8.82 -12.37
CA ALA A 273 16.82 9.04 -13.34
C ALA A 273 15.88 7.85 -13.58
N ASN A 274 14.64 7.99 -13.17
CA ASN A 274 13.58 7.10 -13.55
C ASN A 274 13.26 7.32 -15.03
N PRO A 275 13.43 6.32 -15.91
CA PRO A 275 13.26 6.53 -17.35
C PRO A 275 11.84 6.94 -17.75
N LEU A 276 10.80 6.60 -16.97
CA LEU A 276 9.43 7.03 -17.26
C LEU A 276 9.13 8.45 -16.81
N LEU A 277 9.67 8.88 -15.66
CA LEU A 277 9.39 10.20 -15.10
C LEU A 277 10.34 11.29 -15.62
N MET A 278 11.54 10.94 -16.07
CA MET A 278 12.59 11.88 -16.42
C MET A 278 12.92 11.96 -17.90
N THR A 279 12.23 11.23 -18.76
CA THR A 279 12.46 11.34 -20.20
C THR A 279 11.81 12.64 -20.69
N THR A 280 12.60 13.68 -20.87
CA THR A 280 12.19 14.79 -21.73
C THR A 280 12.12 14.25 -23.14
N LEU A 281 11.00 14.44 -23.82
CA LEU A 281 10.94 14.29 -25.26
C LEU A 281 11.89 15.32 -25.86
N ALA A 282 13.00 14.86 -26.44
CA ALA A 282 13.91 15.71 -27.20
C ALA A 282 13.27 16.13 -28.52
#